data_d19bbae0ddaef96a2101b107ea58fd4b
#
_entry.id   d19bbae0ddaef96a2101b107ea58fd4b
#
_cell.length_a   1.000
_cell.length_b   1.000
_cell.length_c   1.000
_cell.angle_alpha   90.00
_cell.angle_beta   90.00
_cell.angle_gamma   90.00
#
_symmetry.space_group_name_H-M   'P 1'
#
loop_
_entity.id
_entity.type
_entity.pdbx_description
1 polymer ?
#
loop_
_entity_poly.entity_id
_entity_poly.type
_entity_poly.pdbx_seq_one_letter_code
_entity_poly.pdbx_strand_id
1 'polypeptide(L)'
;MTIDKFEDAPYRNHEPEFTDIEGSVKYIDGSSLARPFELPRKSYALAGVFIIVAALIGAFMLAKYFDSVYGAPARAEQTVADNLARDVSYDIPNLTTFMESSDDAIKQSLVDAGCTTYETTKEGEYPDGGFDIVKLPSDVSLAEAGVMYASGISSLSATDASRLLKGSWTLSVNRSGTTDMRLKFADFSSGGVDAAIQNAMAASGLAEAPIADSGTDNAGNTYRSGTIEANGTTYNWRVSAIPLSSVYKINGLPDTAIYVGVRMTK
;
A
#
# COMPACT_ATOMS: atom_id res chain seq x y z
N MET A 1 -17.47 -15.08 -62.27
CA MET A 1 -16.80 -15.72 -61.19
C MET A 1 -17.76 -16.74 -60.60
N THR A 2 -17.51 -18.01 -60.90
CA THR A 2 -18.46 -19.13 -60.90
C THR A 2 -18.57 -19.73 -59.51
N ILE A 3 -19.81 -19.86 -59.06
CA ILE A 3 -20.12 -20.56 -57.80
C ILE A 3 -20.31 -22.02 -58.15
N ASP A 4 -19.39 -22.89 -57.70
CA ASP A 4 -19.49 -24.34 -57.87
C ASP A 4 -20.53 -24.92 -56.92
N LYS A 5 -21.40 -25.70 -57.53
CA LYS A 5 -22.46 -26.50 -56.92
C LYS A 5 -21.89 -27.57 -56.04
N PHE A 6 -22.34 -27.65 -54.79
CA PHE A 6 -22.23 -28.86 -54.01
C PHE A 6 -23.19 -29.92 -54.60
N GLU A 7 -22.62 -30.99 -55.14
CA GLU A 7 -23.32 -32.19 -55.53
C GLU A 7 -23.85 -32.96 -54.29
N ASP A 8 -25.12 -33.23 -54.35
CA ASP A 8 -25.82 -34.08 -53.36
C ASP A 8 -25.31 -35.51 -53.48
N ALA A 9 -24.60 -35.99 -52.46
CA ALA A 9 -24.29 -37.40 -52.26
C ALA A 9 -25.59 -38.14 -51.82
N PRO A 10 -25.95 -39.25 -52.53
CA PRO A 10 -27.15 -39.98 -52.15
C PRO A 10 -26.94 -40.70 -50.84
N TYR A 11 -27.84 -40.40 -49.87
CA TYR A 11 -27.97 -41.20 -48.66
C TYR A 11 -28.38 -42.63 -49.05
N ARG A 12 -27.42 -43.58 -49.01
CA ARG A 12 -27.72 -44.99 -49.04
C ARG A 12 -28.23 -45.38 -47.66
N ASN A 13 -29.52 -45.63 -47.55
CA ASN A 13 -30.11 -46.38 -46.45
C ASN A 13 -29.48 -47.79 -46.47
N HIS A 14 -28.46 -48.04 -45.69
CA HIS A 14 -28.11 -49.38 -45.31
C HIS A 14 -28.98 -49.73 -44.11
N GLU A 15 -30.06 -50.46 -44.35
CA GLU A 15 -30.66 -51.27 -43.30
C GLU A 15 -29.60 -52.24 -42.80
N PRO A 16 -29.32 -52.30 -41.50
CA PRO A 16 -28.43 -53.31 -40.99
C PRO A 16 -29.06 -54.68 -41.20
N GLU A 17 -28.49 -55.48 -42.12
CA GLU A 17 -28.77 -56.89 -42.21
C GLU A 17 -28.38 -57.54 -40.87
N PHE A 18 -29.39 -57.85 -40.05
CA PHE A 18 -29.22 -58.70 -38.88
C PHE A 18 -29.00 -60.11 -39.40
N THR A 19 -27.76 -60.51 -39.57
CA THR A 19 -27.41 -61.92 -39.70
C THR A 19 -27.78 -62.63 -38.42
N ASP A 20 -28.71 -63.57 -38.52
CA ASP A 20 -29.08 -64.46 -37.45
C ASP A 20 -27.84 -65.14 -36.84
N ILE A 21 -27.42 -64.66 -35.70
CA ILE A 21 -26.47 -65.40 -34.89
C ILE A 21 -27.34 -66.38 -34.09
N GLU A 22 -27.52 -67.58 -34.67
CA GLU A 22 -28.02 -68.72 -33.92
C GLU A 22 -27.12 -68.97 -32.73
N GLY A 23 -27.65 -68.76 -31.58
CA GLY A 23 -27.00 -69.13 -30.33
C GLY A 23 -26.94 -67.97 -29.32
N SER A 24 -27.91 -68.08 -28.38
CA SER A 24 -27.91 -67.34 -27.09
C SER A 24 -28.32 -65.85 -27.07
N VAL A 25 -29.42 -65.50 -27.69
CA VAL A 25 -30.18 -64.35 -27.13
C VAL A 25 -30.93 -64.91 -25.91
N LYS A 26 -30.34 -64.78 -24.73
CA LYS A 26 -31.10 -64.85 -23.49
C LYS A 26 -32.09 -63.74 -23.54
N TYR A 27 -33.38 -64.10 -23.70
CA TYR A 27 -34.48 -63.17 -23.46
C TYR A 27 -34.27 -62.58 -22.07
N ILE A 28 -33.95 -61.34 -22.00
CA ILE A 28 -33.96 -60.59 -20.74
C ILE A 28 -35.46 -60.42 -20.47
N ASP A 29 -35.98 -61.23 -19.59
CA ASP A 29 -37.34 -61.11 -19.11
C ASP A 29 -37.57 -59.68 -18.64
N GLY A 30 -38.51 -58.97 -19.26
CA GLY A 30 -38.80 -57.58 -18.93
C GLY A 30 -39.13 -57.33 -17.48
N SER A 31 -39.46 -58.44 -16.73
CA SER A 31 -39.64 -58.39 -15.28
C SER A 31 -38.32 -58.04 -14.52
N SER A 32 -37.19 -58.31 -15.12
CA SER A 32 -35.89 -57.96 -14.52
C SER A 32 -35.53 -56.48 -14.64
N LEU A 33 -36.15 -55.75 -15.58
CA LEU A 33 -35.99 -54.33 -15.75
C LEU A 33 -36.87 -53.49 -14.81
N ALA A 34 -37.86 -54.11 -14.20
CA ALA A 34 -38.82 -53.47 -13.29
C ALA A 34 -38.43 -53.57 -11.81
N ARG A 35 -37.28 -54.16 -11.49
CA ARG A 35 -36.81 -54.10 -10.09
C ARG A 35 -36.27 -52.70 -9.85
N PRO A 36 -36.88 -51.93 -8.89
CA PRO A 36 -36.28 -50.68 -8.48
C PRO A 36 -34.86 -50.99 -8.04
N PHE A 37 -33.90 -50.18 -8.48
CA PHE A 37 -32.49 -50.31 -8.12
C PHE A 37 -32.38 -50.10 -6.61
N GLU A 38 -32.55 -51.20 -5.86
CA GLU A 38 -32.38 -51.18 -4.41
C GLU A 38 -30.92 -51.11 -4.09
N LEU A 39 -30.43 -49.86 -3.88
CA LEU A 39 -29.12 -49.68 -3.32
C LEU A 39 -29.05 -50.38 -1.95
N PRO A 40 -28.06 -51.23 -1.71
CA PRO A 40 -27.94 -51.91 -0.42
C PRO A 40 -27.90 -50.84 0.70
N ARG A 41 -28.56 -51.11 1.85
CA ARG A 41 -28.69 -50.15 2.98
C ARG A 41 -27.38 -49.44 3.36
N LYS A 42 -26.22 -50.10 3.16
CA LYS A 42 -24.89 -49.53 3.35
C LYS A 42 -24.57 -48.39 2.34
N SER A 43 -25.17 -48.42 1.13
CA SER A 43 -24.96 -47.37 0.11
C SER A 43 -25.69 -46.08 0.46
N TYR A 44 -26.86 -46.16 1.13
CA TYR A 44 -27.56 -44.97 1.60
C TYR A 44 -26.79 -44.26 2.73
N ALA A 45 -26.17 -45.04 3.62
CA ALA A 45 -25.33 -44.48 4.68
C ALA A 45 -24.08 -43.79 4.09
N LEU A 46 -23.43 -44.40 3.09
CA LEU A 46 -22.31 -43.76 2.35
C LEU A 46 -22.74 -42.49 1.60
N ALA A 47 -23.88 -42.56 0.88
CA ALA A 47 -24.40 -41.37 0.20
C ALA A 47 -24.76 -40.25 1.18
N GLY A 48 -25.30 -40.57 2.36
CA GLY A 48 -25.54 -39.60 3.43
C GLY A 48 -24.27 -38.95 3.93
N VAL A 49 -23.21 -39.74 4.13
CA VAL A 49 -21.88 -39.20 4.52
C VAL A 49 -21.32 -38.26 3.44
N PHE A 50 -21.40 -38.63 2.16
CA PHE A 50 -20.95 -37.76 1.07
C PHE A 50 -21.69 -36.44 1.02
N ILE A 51 -23.02 -36.46 1.21
CA ILE A 51 -23.83 -35.23 1.23
C ILE A 51 -23.42 -34.31 2.40
N ILE A 52 -23.22 -34.89 3.60
CA ILE A 52 -22.78 -34.13 4.78
C ILE A 52 -21.39 -33.53 4.54
N VAL A 53 -20.45 -34.29 4.02
CA VAL A 53 -19.10 -33.80 3.72
C VAL A 53 -19.15 -32.70 2.67
N ALA A 54 -19.90 -32.88 1.60
CA ALA A 54 -20.08 -31.85 0.57
C ALA A 54 -20.72 -30.56 1.13
N ALA A 55 -21.71 -30.69 2.01
CA ALA A 55 -22.33 -29.56 2.68
C ALA A 55 -21.36 -28.83 3.62
N LEU A 56 -20.51 -29.56 4.36
CA LEU A 56 -19.47 -28.97 5.21
C LEU A 56 -18.40 -28.24 4.39
N ILE A 57 -17.96 -28.84 3.28
CA ILE A 57 -17.01 -28.18 2.36
C ILE A 57 -17.65 -26.93 1.77
N GLY A 58 -18.90 -26.99 1.32
CA GLY A 58 -19.63 -25.84 0.81
C GLY A 58 -19.77 -24.72 1.83
N ALA A 59 -20.13 -25.05 3.08
CA ALA A 59 -20.23 -24.10 4.18
C ALA A 59 -18.86 -23.47 4.51
N PHE A 60 -17.79 -24.28 4.51
CA PHE A 60 -16.43 -23.77 4.72
C PHE A 60 -15.99 -22.83 3.59
N MET A 61 -16.21 -23.19 2.33
CA MET A 61 -15.89 -22.33 1.17
C MET A 61 -16.70 -21.04 1.21
N LEU A 62 -17.98 -21.11 1.57
CA LEU A 62 -18.84 -19.94 1.72
C LEU A 62 -18.35 -19.03 2.84
N ALA A 63 -17.99 -19.59 4.00
CA ALA A 63 -17.42 -18.84 5.12
C ALA A 63 -16.10 -18.15 4.73
N LYS A 64 -15.21 -18.85 4.00
CA LYS A 64 -13.97 -18.26 3.46
C LYS A 64 -14.26 -17.17 2.44
N TYR A 65 -15.25 -17.35 1.58
CA TYR A 65 -15.67 -16.31 0.65
C TYR A 65 -16.19 -15.06 1.38
N PHE A 66 -17.07 -15.21 2.34
CA PHE A 66 -17.57 -14.10 3.16
C PHE A 66 -16.44 -13.42 3.94
N ASP A 67 -15.53 -14.20 4.52
CA ASP A 67 -14.36 -13.64 5.22
C ASP A 67 -13.46 -12.85 4.28
N SER A 68 -13.20 -13.33 3.05
CA SER A 68 -12.36 -12.62 2.07
C SER A 68 -13.02 -11.34 1.55
N VAL A 69 -14.35 -11.33 1.39
CA VAL A 69 -15.07 -10.18 0.82
C VAL A 69 -15.39 -9.11 1.87
N TYR A 70 -15.72 -9.51 3.09
CA TYR A 70 -16.22 -8.60 4.13
C TYR A 70 -15.29 -8.53 5.36
N GLY A 71 -14.75 -9.66 5.79
CA GLY A 71 -13.94 -9.72 7.01
C GLY A 71 -12.52 -9.23 6.81
N ALA A 72 -11.87 -9.56 5.69
CA ALA A 72 -10.51 -9.14 5.43
C ALA A 72 -10.38 -7.62 5.22
N PRO A 73 -11.26 -6.95 4.44
CA PRO A 73 -11.25 -5.50 4.33
C PRO A 73 -11.47 -4.78 5.66
N ALA A 74 -12.45 -5.23 6.46
CA ALA A 74 -12.73 -4.65 7.78
C ALA A 74 -11.55 -4.79 8.76
N ARG A 75 -10.85 -5.94 8.74
CA ARG A 75 -9.62 -6.13 9.53
C ARG A 75 -8.47 -5.25 9.05
N ALA A 76 -8.32 -5.06 7.73
CA ALA A 76 -7.32 -4.15 7.19
C ALA A 76 -7.58 -2.70 7.61
N GLU A 77 -8.83 -2.24 7.54
CA GLU A 77 -9.24 -0.91 7.99
C GLU A 77 -8.99 -0.72 9.50
N GLN A 78 -9.35 -1.70 10.32
CA GLN A 78 -9.04 -1.68 11.75
C GLN A 78 -7.53 -1.62 12.00
N THR A 79 -6.73 -2.40 11.27
CA THR A 79 -5.27 -2.39 11.41
C THR A 79 -4.66 -1.04 11.02
N VAL A 80 -5.20 -0.38 9.97
CA VAL A 80 -4.81 0.99 9.62
C VAL A 80 -5.12 1.95 10.75
N ALA A 81 -6.33 1.89 11.31
CA ALA A 81 -6.72 2.73 12.45
C ALA A 81 -5.80 2.52 13.66
N ASP A 82 -5.50 1.25 14.00
CA ASP A 82 -4.60 0.89 15.10
C ASP A 82 -3.17 1.41 14.83
N ASN A 83 -2.67 1.29 13.60
CA ASN A 83 -1.37 1.83 13.21
C ASN A 83 -1.30 3.35 13.36
N LEU A 84 -2.36 4.07 13.01
CA LEU A 84 -2.42 5.53 13.11
C LEU A 84 -2.63 6.00 14.56
N ALA A 85 -3.21 5.17 15.41
CA ALA A 85 -3.39 5.44 16.84
C ALA A 85 -2.14 5.17 17.68
N ARG A 86 -1.07 4.58 17.11
CA ARG A 86 0.19 4.32 17.83
C ARG A 86 0.78 5.61 18.40
N ASP A 87 1.32 5.52 19.60
CA ASP A 87 2.07 6.60 20.23
C ASP A 87 3.53 6.59 19.73
N VAL A 88 3.71 7.12 18.53
CA VAL A 88 5.04 7.29 17.91
C VAL A 88 5.26 8.75 17.57
N SER A 89 6.37 9.29 18.08
CA SER A 89 6.75 10.67 17.81
C SER A 89 7.40 10.82 16.43
N TYR A 90 7.16 11.97 15.80
CA TYR A 90 7.90 12.34 14.59
C TYR A 90 9.32 12.81 14.92
N ASP A 91 9.57 13.39 16.09
CA ASP A 91 10.86 13.97 16.48
C ASP A 91 11.44 14.86 15.36
N ILE A 92 10.60 15.76 14.84
CA ILE A 92 10.97 16.66 13.75
C ILE A 92 12.12 17.55 14.24
N PRO A 93 13.27 17.57 13.54
CA PRO A 93 14.40 18.37 13.96
C PRO A 93 14.15 19.86 13.71
N ASN A 94 14.76 20.69 14.55
CA ASN A 94 14.83 22.12 14.29
C ASN A 94 15.83 22.38 13.15
N LEU A 95 15.30 22.70 11.94
CA LEU A 95 16.14 22.87 10.75
C LEU A 95 17.07 24.10 10.85
N THR A 96 16.71 25.13 11.61
CA THR A 96 17.57 26.33 11.77
C THR A 96 18.91 25.97 12.42
N THR A 97 18.93 25.00 13.34
CA THR A 97 20.17 24.53 13.98
C THR A 97 21.03 23.67 13.04
N PHE A 98 20.39 23.01 12.06
CA PHE A 98 21.11 22.15 11.11
C PHE A 98 21.78 22.90 9.98
N MET A 99 21.29 24.12 9.64
CA MET A 99 21.80 24.86 8.50
C MET A 99 23.31 25.16 8.60
N GLU A 100 23.84 25.41 9.81
CA GLU A 100 25.24 25.69 10.06
C GLU A 100 26.04 24.45 10.52
N SER A 101 25.40 23.32 10.72
CA SER A 101 26.03 22.09 11.19
C SER A 101 26.67 21.33 10.01
N SER A 102 27.76 20.61 10.27
CA SER A 102 28.29 19.65 9.31
C SER A 102 27.37 18.44 9.19
N ASP A 103 27.49 17.69 8.08
CA ASP A 103 26.68 16.52 7.81
C ASP A 103 26.82 15.46 8.92
N ASP A 104 28.05 15.23 9.40
CA ASP A 104 28.31 14.31 10.51
C ASP A 104 27.71 14.80 11.83
N ALA A 105 27.77 16.13 12.10
CA ALA A 105 27.16 16.70 13.29
C ALA A 105 25.62 16.56 13.28
N ILE A 106 24.98 16.71 12.10
CA ILE A 106 23.54 16.49 11.96
C ILE A 106 23.20 15.02 12.23
N LYS A 107 23.91 14.09 11.58
CA LYS A 107 23.70 12.65 11.76
C LYS A 107 23.89 12.25 13.24
N GLN A 108 24.95 12.75 13.88
CA GLN A 108 25.21 12.47 15.29
C GLN A 108 24.12 13.03 16.21
N SER A 109 23.64 14.24 15.96
CA SER A 109 22.58 14.86 16.77
C SER A 109 21.26 14.09 16.69
N LEU A 110 20.96 13.48 15.55
CA LEU A 110 19.78 12.61 15.38
C LEU A 110 19.94 11.30 16.16
N VAL A 111 21.14 10.71 16.18
CA VAL A 111 21.45 9.53 16.99
C VAL A 111 21.34 9.87 18.48
N ASP A 112 21.90 10.99 18.92
CA ASP A 112 21.83 11.44 20.31
C ASP A 112 20.40 11.74 20.77
N ALA A 113 19.54 12.17 19.83
CA ALA A 113 18.11 12.32 20.06
C ALA A 113 17.32 10.97 20.07
N GLY A 114 18.00 9.85 19.88
CA GLY A 114 17.39 8.51 19.88
C GLY A 114 16.66 8.16 18.57
N CYS A 115 16.90 8.91 17.50
CA CYS A 115 16.28 8.61 16.21
C CYS A 115 16.92 7.36 15.57
N THR A 116 16.09 6.43 15.12
CA THR A 116 16.53 5.34 14.24
C THR A 116 16.51 5.87 12.81
N THR A 117 17.68 6.00 12.19
CA THR A 117 17.81 6.54 10.83
C THR A 117 18.38 5.53 9.86
N TYR A 118 17.99 5.66 8.60
CA TYR A 118 18.47 4.88 7.47
C TYR A 118 18.94 5.82 6.37
N GLU A 119 20.20 5.71 5.96
CA GLU A 119 20.76 6.53 4.89
C GLU A 119 20.40 5.96 3.51
N THR A 120 19.89 6.82 2.63
CA THR A 120 19.46 6.47 1.27
C THR A 120 20.31 7.14 0.19
N THR A 121 21.32 7.91 0.56
CA THR A 121 22.26 8.58 -0.34
C THR A 121 22.91 7.59 -1.30
N LYS A 122 22.87 7.89 -2.58
CA LYS A 122 23.56 7.09 -3.60
C LYS A 122 24.99 7.60 -3.77
N GLU A 123 25.88 6.68 -4.13
CA GLU A 123 27.26 7.03 -4.40
C GLU A 123 27.35 8.11 -5.49
N GLY A 124 28.08 9.21 -5.21
CA GLY A 124 28.25 10.34 -6.12
C GLY A 124 27.06 11.29 -6.25
N GLU A 125 25.98 11.11 -5.48
CA GLU A 125 24.79 11.97 -5.55
C GLU A 125 25.08 13.40 -5.08
N TYR A 126 25.92 13.55 -4.05
CA TYR A 126 26.29 14.84 -3.47
C TYR A 126 27.81 15.04 -3.49
N PRO A 127 28.42 15.46 -4.64
CA PRO A 127 29.88 15.59 -4.78
C PRO A 127 30.49 16.67 -3.87
N ASP A 128 29.71 17.72 -3.54
CA ASP A 128 30.12 18.83 -2.70
C ASP A 128 29.67 18.68 -1.23
N GLY A 129 29.18 17.53 -0.84
CA GLY A 129 28.63 17.24 0.48
C GLY A 129 27.09 17.25 0.49
N GLY A 130 26.56 16.51 1.44
CA GLY A 130 25.12 16.28 1.60
C GLY A 130 24.79 14.80 1.79
N PHE A 131 23.52 14.55 2.10
CA PHE A 131 23.01 13.21 2.33
C PHE A 131 21.49 13.17 2.26
N ASP A 132 20.96 11.96 2.07
CA ASP A 132 19.56 11.63 2.22
C ASP A 132 19.40 10.60 3.33
N ILE A 133 18.56 10.88 4.30
CA ILE A 133 18.24 9.96 5.39
C ILE A 133 16.72 9.85 5.58
N VAL A 134 16.31 8.71 6.08
CA VAL A 134 14.95 8.44 6.54
C VAL A 134 15.02 8.19 8.05
N LYS A 135 14.22 8.90 8.83
CA LYS A 135 13.94 8.54 10.22
C LYS A 135 12.78 7.55 10.24
N LEU A 136 12.97 6.44 10.91
CA LEU A 136 11.95 5.40 11.06
C LEU A 136 11.11 5.66 12.31
N PRO A 137 9.85 5.18 12.34
CA PRO A 137 9.08 5.10 13.58
C PRO A 137 9.84 4.26 14.62
N SER A 138 9.78 4.63 15.89
CA SER A 138 10.56 3.98 16.97
C SER A 138 10.25 2.49 17.16
N ASP A 139 9.09 2.02 16.67
CA ASP A 139 8.61 0.65 16.77
C ASP A 139 8.70 -0.13 15.44
N VAL A 140 9.38 0.43 14.41
CA VAL A 140 9.64 -0.21 13.12
C VAL A 140 11.14 -0.53 13.03
N SER A 141 11.47 -1.80 12.78
CA SER A 141 12.85 -2.22 12.61
C SER A 141 13.43 -1.83 11.24
N LEU A 142 14.77 -1.72 11.15
CA LEU A 142 15.46 -1.48 9.88
C LEU A 142 15.15 -2.56 8.82
N ALA A 143 15.02 -3.82 9.24
CA ALA A 143 14.71 -4.92 8.31
C ALA A 143 13.28 -4.78 7.76
N GLU A 144 12.30 -4.47 8.61
CA GLU A 144 10.90 -4.23 8.22
C GLU A 144 10.80 -3.03 7.27
N ALA A 145 11.41 -1.91 7.62
CA ALA A 145 11.45 -0.71 6.79
C ALA A 145 12.12 -0.96 5.45
N GLY A 146 13.24 -1.69 5.42
CA GLY A 146 13.98 -2.01 4.20
C GLY A 146 13.12 -2.78 3.18
N VAL A 147 12.31 -3.72 3.62
CA VAL A 147 11.36 -4.44 2.75
C VAL A 147 10.30 -3.50 2.20
N MET A 148 9.74 -2.62 3.03
CA MET A 148 8.72 -1.65 2.60
C MET A 148 9.29 -0.62 1.60
N TYR A 149 10.46 -0.06 1.87
CA TYR A 149 11.12 0.89 0.96
C TYR A 149 11.55 0.26 -0.35
N ALA A 150 12.01 -0.99 -0.35
CA ALA A 150 12.37 -1.73 -1.57
C ALA A 150 11.18 -1.89 -2.52
N SER A 151 9.96 -2.01 -2.00
CA SER A 151 8.72 -2.10 -2.79
C SER A 151 8.28 -0.74 -3.36
N GLY A 152 8.79 0.36 -2.82
CA GLY A 152 8.35 1.72 -3.11
C GLY A 152 7.04 2.09 -2.40
N ILE A 153 6.98 3.29 -1.83
CA ILE A 153 5.86 3.75 -0.98
C ILE A 153 4.50 3.65 -1.69
N SER A 154 4.44 4.00 -2.97
CA SER A 154 3.19 3.94 -3.76
C SER A 154 2.65 2.52 -4.00
N SER A 155 3.47 1.50 -3.77
CA SER A 155 3.11 0.08 -3.94
C SER A 155 2.69 -0.58 -2.62
N LEU A 156 2.80 0.13 -1.50
CA LEU A 156 2.45 -0.40 -0.19
C LEU A 156 0.94 -0.57 -0.04
N SER A 157 0.55 -1.58 0.74
CA SER A 157 -0.81 -1.64 1.27
C SER A 157 -1.08 -0.48 2.24
N ALA A 158 -2.34 -0.12 2.47
CA ALA A 158 -2.67 0.90 3.47
C ALA A 158 -2.14 0.54 4.87
N THR A 159 -2.15 -0.74 5.21
CA THR A 159 -1.61 -1.27 6.47
C THR A 159 -0.11 -1.00 6.60
N ASP A 160 0.67 -1.35 5.57
CA ASP A 160 2.13 -1.14 5.59
C ASP A 160 2.47 0.35 5.53
N ALA A 161 1.75 1.11 4.68
CA ALA A 161 1.94 2.55 4.56
C ALA A 161 1.62 3.29 5.86
N SER A 162 0.50 2.97 6.54
CA SER A 162 0.17 3.58 7.83
C SER A 162 1.19 3.24 8.91
N ARG A 163 1.72 2.00 8.89
CA ARG A 163 2.75 1.56 9.81
C ARG A 163 4.09 2.28 9.59
N LEU A 164 4.50 2.45 8.33
CA LEU A 164 5.76 3.09 7.98
C LEU A 164 5.71 4.62 8.08
N LEU A 165 4.66 5.25 7.54
CA LEU A 165 4.61 6.70 7.40
C LEU A 165 4.26 7.43 8.70
N LYS A 166 3.51 6.80 9.62
CA LYS A 166 3.22 7.39 10.94
C LYS A 166 4.50 7.43 11.78
N GLY A 167 4.99 8.65 12.04
CA GLY A 167 6.19 8.89 12.85
C GLY A 167 7.51 8.81 12.05
N SER A 168 7.47 8.70 10.72
CA SER A 168 8.65 8.78 9.87
C SER A 168 8.75 10.12 9.14
N TRP A 169 9.97 10.47 8.75
CA TRP A 169 10.25 11.58 7.83
C TRP A 169 11.52 11.30 7.00
N THR A 170 11.67 12.03 5.92
CA THR A 170 12.89 12.05 5.11
C THR A 170 13.54 13.42 5.20
N LEU A 171 14.88 13.46 5.35
CA LEU A 171 15.66 14.66 5.30
C LEU A 171 16.70 14.55 4.19
N SER A 172 16.65 15.49 3.25
CA SER A 172 17.66 15.68 2.20
C SER A 172 18.46 16.92 2.52
N VAL A 173 19.78 16.81 2.52
CA VAL A 173 20.71 17.90 2.67
C VAL A 173 21.57 17.96 1.42
N ASN A 174 21.63 19.11 0.78
CA ASN A 174 22.51 19.36 -0.37
C ASN A 174 23.36 20.56 -0.07
N ARG A 175 24.69 20.44 -0.25
CA ARG A 175 25.69 21.52 -0.01
C ARG A 175 26.22 22.13 -1.29
N SER A 176 25.76 21.69 -2.47
CA SER A 176 26.26 22.20 -3.74
C SER A 176 25.90 23.68 -3.96
N GLY A 177 26.87 24.56 -3.98
CA GLY A 177 26.70 26.00 -4.10
C GLY A 177 26.15 26.66 -2.85
N THR A 178 24.92 26.36 -2.47
CA THR A 178 24.26 26.86 -1.25
C THR A 178 23.62 25.68 -0.49
N THR A 179 23.54 25.82 0.82
CA THR A 179 22.87 24.78 1.61
C THR A 179 21.36 24.76 1.33
N ASP A 180 20.85 23.62 0.90
CA ASP A 180 19.40 23.35 0.70
C ASP A 180 19.00 22.12 1.53
N MET A 181 18.14 22.32 2.51
CA MET A 181 17.59 21.26 3.35
C MET A 181 16.11 21.07 3.07
N ARG A 182 15.70 19.82 2.95
CA ARG A 182 14.31 19.45 2.68
C ARG A 182 13.89 18.32 3.59
N LEU A 183 12.95 18.62 4.47
CA LEU A 183 12.29 17.65 5.34
C LEU A 183 10.90 17.35 4.77
N LYS A 184 10.53 16.07 4.72
CA LYS A 184 9.20 15.63 4.21
C LYS A 184 8.65 14.54 5.10
N PHE A 185 7.33 14.60 5.38
CA PHE A 185 6.63 13.58 6.18
C PHE A 185 5.13 13.54 5.86
N ALA A 186 4.48 12.47 6.29
CA ALA A 186 3.02 12.36 6.25
C ALA A 186 2.45 12.70 7.63
N ASP A 187 1.57 13.70 7.71
CA ASP A 187 0.86 14.07 8.92
C ASP A 187 -0.56 13.45 8.90
N PHE A 188 -0.85 12.65 9.92
CA PHE A 188 -2.14 11.99 10.11
C PHE A 188 -2.96 12.62 11.25
N SER A 189 -2.47 13.66 11.89
CA SER A 189 -3.02 14.21 13.14
C SER A 189 -3.65 15.59 13.00
N SER A 190 -3.18 16.41 12.07
CA SER A 190 -3.58 17.83 11.99
C SER A 190 -5.00 18.07 11.45
N GLY A 191 -5.60 17.10 10.79
CA GLY A 191 -6.96 17.18 10.27
C GLY A 191 -7.17 18.15 9.10
N GLY A 192 -6.12 18.84 8.63
CA GLY A 192 -6.20 19.74 7.49
C GLY A 192 -4.87 20.40 7.14
N VAL A 193 -4.79 20.94 5.91
CA VAL A 193 -3.56 21.47 5.31
C VAL A 193 -3.00 22.66 6.11
N ASP A 194 -3.83 23.61 6.52
CA ASP A 194 -3.38 24.80 7.26
C ASP A 194 -2.84 24.43 8.65
N ALA A 195 -3.51 23.53 9.35
CA ALA A 195 -3.04 23.04 10.65
C ALA A 195 -1.73 22.26 10.51
N ALA A 196 -1.59 21.44 9.47
CA ALA A 196 -0.35 20.70 9.18
C ALA A 196 0.82 21.64 8.91
N ILE A 197 0.61 22.74 8.16
CA ILE A 197 1.62 23.77 7.94
C ILE A 197 2.03 24.45 9.27
N GLN A 198 1.06 24.85 10.11
CA GLN A 198 1.34 25.48 11.39
C GLN A 198 2.13 24.55 12.33
N ASN A 199 1.74 23.30 12.43
CA ASN A 199 2.42 22.30 13.25
C ASN A 199 3.83 22.03 12.73
N ALA A 200 4.02 21.94 11.41
CA ALA A 200 5.33 21.77 10.80
C ALA A 200 6.24 22.99 11.04
N MET A 201 5.73 24.20 10.92
CA MET A 201 6.46 25.42 11.26
C MET A 201 6.92 25.39 12.72
N ALA A 202 6.02 25.08 13.64
CA ALA A 202 6.35 25.02 15.06
C ALA A 202 7.42 23.96 15.35
N ALA A 203 7.28 22.75 14.79
CA ALA A 203 8.20 21.67 15.03
C ALA A 203 9.60 21.89 14.41
N SER A 204 9.69 22.57 13.26
CA SER A 204 10.96 22.81 12.56
C SER A 204 11.70 24.09 12.96
N GLY A 205 11.24 24.78 14.02
CA GLY A 205 11.89 26.00 14.51
C GLY A 205 11.45 27.29 13.79
N LEU A 206 10.31 27.26 13.09
CA LEU A 206 9.76 28.38 12.31
C LEU A 206 8.50 28.99 12.93
N ALA A 207 8.19 28.68 14.20
CA ALA A 207 6.95 29.15 14.87
C ALA A 207 6.78 30.67 14.81
N GLU A 208 7.85 31.41 15.05
CA GLU A 208 7.91 32.88 15.09
C GLU A 208 8.47 33.49 13.79
N ALA A 209 8.72 32.67 12.76
CA ALA A 209 9.31 33.16 11.51
C ALA A 209 8.30 34.03 10.74
N PRO A 210 8.68 35.24 10.27
CA PRO A 210 7.80 36.12 9.51
C PRO A 210 7.35 35.44 8.21
N ILE A 211 6.04 35.45 7.97
CA ILE A 211 5.46 34.99 6.71
C ILE A 211 5.47 36.15 5.72
N ALA A 212 6.30 36.04 4.67
CA ALA A 212 6.38 37.03 3.62
C ALA A 212 5.43 36.74 2.46
N ASP A 213 5.15 35.44 2.20
CA ASP A 213 4.27 35.01 1.12
C ASP A 213 3.53 33.72 1.50
N SER A 214 2.30 33.60 1.00
CA SER A 214 1.46 32.41 1.19
C SER A 214 0.48 32.25 0.04
N GLY A 215 0.13 31.01 -0.27
CA GLY A 215 -0.81 30.71 -1.36
C GLY A 215 -0.87 29.25 -1.70
N THR A 216 -1.32 28.99 -2.94
CA THR A 216 -1.32 27.66 -3.52
C THR A 216 -0.47 27.71 -4.79
N ASP A 217 0.48 26.79 -4.93
CA ASP A 217 1.33 26.72 -6.10
C ASP A 217 0.67 25.93 -7.26
N ASN A 218 1.34 25.92 -8.42
CA ASN A 218 0.82 25.25 -9.63
C ASN A 218 0.67 23.73 -9.48
N ALA A 219 1.31 23.13 -8.48
CA ALA A 219 1.17 21.69 -8.16
C ALA A 219 0.03 21.42 -7.15
N GLY A 220 -0.66 22.49 -6.69
CA GLY A 220 -1.75 22.39 -5.74
C GLY A 220 -1.29 22.37 -4.28
N ASN A 221 0.00 22.58 -3.98
CA ASN A 221 0.47 22.67 -2.60
C ASN A 221 0.08 24.03 -2.01
N THR A 222 -0.61 24.02 -0.89
CA THR A 222 -0.73 25.22 -0.05
C THR A 222 0.60 25.45 0.62
N TYR A 223 1.06 26.71 0.68
CA TYR A 223 2.37 27.03 1.26
C TYR A 223 2.37 28.31 2.06
N ARG A 224 3.38 28.42 2.93
CA ARG A 224 3.86 29.66 3.55
C ARG A 224 5.36 29.73 3.39
N SER A 225 5.88 30.92 3.17
CA SER A 225 7.32 31.14 3.00
C SER A 225 7.75 32.51 3.54
N GLY A 226 9.03 32.64 3.80
CA GLY A 226 9.62 33.88 4.30
C GLY A 226 11.10 33.73 4.53
N THR A 227 11.63 34.62 5.36
CA THR A 227 13.04 34.59 5.79
C THR A 227 13.12 34.49 7.29
N ILE A 228 14.20 33.89 7.80
CA ILE A 228 14.53 33.88 9.22
C ILE A 228 16.01 34.15 9.40
N GLU A 229 16.35 34.93 10.43
CA GLU A 229 17.74 35.14 10.83
C GLU A 229 18.09 34.17 11.96
N ALA A 230 19.17 33.42 11.78
CA ALA A 230 19.75 32.59 12.80
C ALA A 230 21.28 32.69 12.74
N ASN A 231 21.90 32.87 13.90
CA ASN A 231 23.36 33.03 14.04
C ASN A 231 23.99 34.10 13.10
N GLY A 232 23.25 35.19 12.83
CA GLY A 232 23.71 36.28 11.94
C GLY A 232 23.62 35.94 10.45
N THR A 233 22.99 34.85 10.08
CA THR A 233 22.76 34.44 8.69
C THR A 233 21.26 34.45 8.39
N THR A 234 20.89 34.98 7.22
CA THR A 234 19.51 34.95 6.73
C THR A 234 19.25 33.69 5.90
N TYR A 235 18.21 32.97 6.25
CA TYR A 235 17.75 31.79 5.52
C TYR A 235 16.37 32.03 4.92
N ASN A 236 16.19 31.55 3.69
CA ASN A 236 14.85 31.45 3.11
C ASN A 236 14.21 30.15 3.56
N TRP A 237 12.94 30.20 3.93
CA TRP A 237 12.20 29.01 4.29
C TRP A 237 10.89 28.93 3.51
N ARG A 238 10.41 27.70 3.29
CA ARG A 238 9.08 27.41 2.76
C ARG A 238 8.54 26.13 3.41
N VAL A 239 7.34 26.23 3.96
CA VAL A 239 6.56 25.07 4.40
C VAL A 239 5.40 24.92 3.46
N SER A 240 5.20 23.70 2.94
CA SER A 240 4.13 23.38 1.99
C SER A 240 3.41 22.09 2.40
N ALA A 241 2.15 22.02 2.10
CA ALA A 241 1.33 20.84 2.39
C ALA A 241 0.28 20.60 1.30
N ILE A 242 -0.02 19.32 1.09
CA ILE A 242 -1.02 18.85 0.13
C ILE A 242 -1.66 17.56 0.67
N PRO A 243 -2.89 17.20 0.31
CA PRO A 243 -3.44 15.89 0.66
C PRO A 243 -2.48 14.76 0.27
N LEU A 244 -2.24 13.82 1.17
CA LEU A 244 -1.32 12.69 0.94
C LEU A 244 -1.71 11.88 -0.31
N SER A 245 -3.01 11.74 -0.57
CA SER A 245 -3.56 11.06 -1.74
C SER A 245 -3.18 11.70 -3.08
N SER A 246 -2.77 12.98 -3.08
CA SER A 246 -2.24 13.66 -4.27
C SER A 246 -0.81 13.23 -4.61
N VAL A 247 -0.06 12.74 -3.62
CA VAL A 247 1.33 12.28 -3.76
C VAL A 247 1.41 10.76 -3.90
N TYR A 248 0.70 10.04 -3.01
CA TYR A 248 0.66 8.59 -2.96
C TYR A 248 -0.78 8.10 -3.08
N LYS A 249 -1.08 7.36 -4.15
CA LYS A 249 -2.42 6.78 -4.37
C LYS A 249 -2.56 5.45 -3.64
N ILE A 250 -2.59 5.49 -2.32
CA ILE A 250 -2.73 4.32 -1.46
C ILE A 250 -4.17 4.25 -0.94
N ASN A 251 -4.95 3.33 -1.52
CA ASN A 251 -6.35 3.16 -1.12
C ASN A 251 -6.44 2.63 0.31
N GLY A 252 -7.30 3.23 1.13
CA GLY A 252 -7.54 2.83 2.52
C GLY A 252 -6.76 3.64 3.56
N LEU A 253 -5.93 4.61 3.15
CA LEU A 253 -5.45 5.66 4.06
C LEU A 253 -6.52 6.74 4.23
N PRO A 254 -6.54 7.45 5.40
CA PRO A 254 -7.49 8.54 5.61
C PRO A 254 -7.34 9.68 4.61
N ASP A 255 -8.43 10.20 4.08
CA ASP A 255 -8.44 11.38 3.20
C ASP A 255 -7.94 12.65 3.91
N THR A 256 -7.94 12.65 5.24
CA THR A 256 -7.41 13.73 6.08
C THR A 256 -5.89 13.70 6.22
N ALA A 257 -5.21 12.67 5.71
CA ALA A 257 -3.77 12.58 5.74
C ALA A 257 -3.13 13.62 4.83
N ILE A 258 -2.13 14.34 5.34
CA ILE A 258 -1.47 15.46 4.67
C ILE A 258 0.00 15.12 4.42
N TYR A 259 0.49 15.37 3.21
CA TYR A 259 1.90 15.35 2.90
C TYR A 259 2.50 16.73 3.12
N VAL A 260 3.51 16.81 3.98
CA VAL A 260 4.13 18.07 4.39
C VAL A 260 5.58 18.10 3.92
N GLY A 261 5.98 19.24 3.40
CA GLY A 261 7.36 19.54 3.05
C GLY A 261 7.84 20.83 3.73
N VAL A 262 8.98 20.78 4.38
CA VAL A 262 9.69 21.95 4.92
C VAL A 262 11.01 22.09 4.18
N ARG A 263 11.25 23.23 3.60
CA ARG A 263 12.50 23.55 2.91
C ARG A 263 13.15 24.76 3.55
N MET A 264 14.47 24.71 3.71
CA MET A 264 15.27 25.84 4.16
C MET A 264 16.50 25.96 3.27
N THR A 265 16.81 27.18 2.82
CA THR A 265 17.94 27.45 1.92
C THR A 265 18.73 28.68 2.41
N LYS A 266 20.05 28.63 2.22
CA LYS A 266 20.94 29.78 2.49
C LYS A 266 21.08 30.63 1.25
#